data_f4a623d3ff94f2901a2a3d8bc2f9c35d
#
_entry.id   f4a623d3ff94f2901a2a3d8bc2f9c35d
#
_cell.length_a   1.000
_cell.length_b   1.000
_cell.length_c   1.000
_cell.angle_alpha   90.00
_cell.angle_beta   90.00
_cell.angle_gamma   90.00
#
_symmetry.space_group_name_H-M   'P 1'
#
loop_
_entity.id
_entity.type
_entity.pdbx_description
1 polymer ?
#
loop_
_entity_poly.entity_id
_entity_poly.type
_entity_poly.pdbx_seq_one_letter_code
_entity_poly.pdbx_strand_id
1 'polypeptide(L)'
;MNYLAGDIRAQLPARFNQQQKAREELAWCAANAEKAPNRGYLREVYYQQAKLAQAANEPEKAQEYLRLSGYRDLNRPLAFNTAFAEDTATGHTFVPRRISEPVPGRVYALSGFEFTEYYFVVSDDGRELIGIDAGTRPDSAKGAYEALRAYAPGVPALTTVFVTHAHWDHVGGFSFLSSLNPRPRFYARSNYEEELTRSLNAPPAFEKNFFGERFDMADVRRFKPDVTVDRPTELRVGGTRVSLIPIPGGETSDGLFIHLPDAGILFAGDFIMPYLGAPFIEEGNFQGLLDTIDIVTRLNPRLLLHGHEPLTRVFTSPVMLAQLKTDLAWLRDQVQTAIRRGDERALIHQANLIPPELLASHPDAQFGYLLLREHVIDRLYDQSIGYWQADLQGVEHLSRADHAESPGRLFRRLGGTTHQSSRTDDGRREV
;
A
#
# COMPACT_ATOMS: atom_id res chain seq x y z
N MET A 1 -10.71 -17.35 5.67
CA MET A 1 -11.22 -16.03 6.06
C MET A 1 -10.03 -15.20 6.49
N ASN A 2 -9.87 -14.02 5.94
CA ASN A 2 -8.63 -13.24 6.06
C ASN A 2 -8.64 -12.47 7.40
N TYR A 3 -7.57 -12.53 8.21
CA TYR A 3 -7.44 -11.80 9.48
C TYR A 3 -7.46 -10.28 9.29
N LEU A 4 -6.90 -9.81 8.17
CA LEU A 4 -7.02 -8.42 7.75
C LEU A 4 -8.50 -8.01 7.63
N ALA A 5 -9.37 -8.92 7.12
CA ALA A 5 -10.81 -8.71 7.03
C ALA A 5 -11.48 -8.56 8.41
N GLY A 6 -11.04 -9.35 9.40
CA GLY A 6 -11.57 -9.26 10.76
C GLY A 6 -11.18 -7.96 11.44
N ASP A 7 -9.94 -7.53 11.29
CA ASP A 7 -9.47 -6.25 11.84
C ASP A 7 -10.21 -5.06 11.22
N ILE A 8 -10.36 -5.02 9.90
CA ILE A 8 -11.12 -3.97 9.21
C ILE A 8 -12.60 -4.01 9.58
N ARG A 9 -13.22 -5.20 9.67
CA ARG A 9 -14.60 -5.32 10.14
C ARG A 9 -14.80 -4.80 11.55
N ALA A 10 -13.79 -4.87 12.40
CA ALA A 10 -13.82 -4.31 13.74
C ALA A 10 -13.63 -2.79 13.76
N GLN A 11 -12.76 -2.26 12.90
CA GLN A 11 -12.50 -0.82 12.82
C GLN A 11 -13.71 -0.03 12.30
N LEU A 12 -14.44 -0.58 11.33
CA LEU A 12 -15.65 0.04 10.80
C LEU A 12 -16.73 0.26 11.88
N PRO A 13 -17.16 -0.75 12.64
CA PRO A 13 -18.12 -0.55 13.72
C PRO A 13 -17.64 0.39 14.80
N ALA A 14 -16.34 0.42 15.11
CA ALA A 14 -15.79 1.33 16.12
C ALA A 14 -15.91 2.81 15.69
N ARG A 15 -15.65 3.11 14.41
CA ARG A 15 -15.82 4.44 13.83
C ARG A 15 -17.28 4.92 13.81
N PHE A 16 -18.24 3.98 13.73
CA PHE A 16 -19.67 4.28 13.68
C PHE A 16 -20.40 4.08 15.01
N ASN A 17 -19.73 4.20 16.14
CA ASN A 17 -20.30 3.98 17.48
C ASN A 17 -20.91 2.58 17.71
N GLN A 18 -20.51 1.58 16.93
CA GLN A 18 -20.94 0.20 17.10
C GLN A 18 -19.89 -0.60 17.88
N GLN A 19 -19.45 -0.07 19.01
CA GLN A 19 -18.35 -0.65 19.80
C GLN A 19 -18.54 -2.12 20.14
N GLN A 20 -19.77 -2.56 20.41
CA GLN A 20 -20.05 -3.95 20.74
C GLN A 20 -19.71 -4.88 19.57
N LYS A 21 -20.14 -4.52 18.36
CA LYS A 21 -19.82 -5.31 17.16
C LYS A 21 -18.32 -5.32 16.84
N ALA A 22 -17.64 -4.20 17.05
CA ALA A 22 -16.18 -4.16 16.90
C ALA A 22 -15.47 -5.10 17.88
N ARG A 23 -15.94 -5.17 19.14
CA ARG A 23 -15.41 -6.09 20.15
C ARG A 23 -15.63 -7.56 19.77
N GLU A 24 -16.80 -7.89 19.24
CA GLU A 24 -17.14 -9.26 18.80
C GLU A 24 -16.23 -9.71 17.64
N GLU A 25 -16.01 -8.86 16.64
CA GLU A 25 -15.11 -9.17 15.52
C GLU A 25 -13.65 -9.32 15.96
N LEU A 26 -13.15 -8.45 16.84
CA LEU A 26 -11.80 -8.57 17.38
C LEU A 26 -11.64 -9.80 18.29
N ALA A 27 -12.66 -10.14 19.08
CA ALA A 27 -12.64 -11.34 19.90
C ALA A 27 -12.61 -12.61 19.02
N TRP A 28 -13.36 -12.61 17.92
CA TRP A 28 -13.30 -13.70 16.94
C TRP A 28 -11.91 -13.80 16.29
N CYS A 29 -11.29 -12.68 15.91
CA CYS A 29 -9.93 -12.67 15.37
C CYS A 29 -8.91 -13.24 16.37
N ALA A 30 -8.98 -12.82 17.64
CA ALA A 30 -8.10 -13.33 18.69
C ALA A 30 -8.28 -14.83 18.92
N ALA A 31 -9.53 -15.31 18.98
CA ALA A 31 -9.85 -16.74 19.18
C ALA A 31 -9.44 -17.64 18.00
N ASN A 32 -9.27 -17.08 16.81
CA ASN A 32 -8.86 -17.82 15.62
C ASN A 32 -7.42 -17.49 15.18
N ALA A 33 -6.61 -16.92 16.06
CA ALA A 33 -5.26 -16.46 15.77
C ALA A 33 -4.34 -17.55 15.20
N GLU A 34 -4.53 -18.81 15.60
CA GLU A 34 -3.75 -19.93 15.07
C GLU A 34 -3.92 -20.18 13.57
N LYS A 35 -5.02 -19.68 13.00
CA LYS A 35 -5.30 -19.75 11.57
C LYS A 35 -4.73 -18.55 10.81
N ALA A 36 -4.14 -17.60 11.51
CA ALA A 36 -3.55 -16.41 10.88
C ALA A 36 -2.25 -16.78 10.17
N PRO A 37 -2.04 -16.30 8.97
CA PRO A 37 -0.79 -16.51 8.24
C PRO A 37 0.40 -15.81 8.90
N ASN A 38 0.15 -14.80 9.73
CA ASN A 38 1.18 -14.03 10.43
C ASN A 38 0.68 -13.60 11.81
N ARG A 39 1.50 -13.82 12.86
CA ARG A 39 1.20 -13.43 14.24
C ARG A 39 1.19 -11.93 14.48
N GLY A 40 1.80 -11.15 13.59
CA GLY A 40 1.77 -9.70 13.65
C GLY A 40 0.35 -9.12 13.63
N TYR A 41 -0.59 -9.77 12.93
CA TYR A 41 -2.01 -9.38 12.96
C TYR A 41 -2.64 -9.52 14.34
N LEU A 42 -2.22 -10.52 15.13
CA LEU A 42 -2.72 -10.71 16.48
C LEU A 42 -2.31 -9.54 17.40
N ARG A 43 -1.11 -9.02 17.22
CA ARG A 43 -0.64 -7.83 17.95
C ARG A 43 -1.52 -6.63 17.65
N GLU A 44 -1.87 -6.42 16.38
CA GLU A 44 -2.75 -5.33 15.96
C GLU A 44 -4.17 -5.52 16.52
N VAL A 45 -4.71 -6.74 16.49
CA VAL A 45 -6.01 -7.07 17.10
C VAL A 45 -6.03 -6.68 18.58
N TYR A 46 -5.01 -7.07 19.35
CA TYR A 46 -4.90 -6.67 20.75
C TYR A 46 -4.75 -5.16 20.94
N TYR A 47 -4.01 -4.50 20.04
CA TYR A 47 -3.89 -3.04 20.07
C TYR A 47 -5.25 -2.34 19.87
N GLN A 48 -6.05 -2.78 18.91
CA GLN A 48 -7.39 -2.26 18.68
C GLN A 48 -8.34 -2.57 19.86
N GLN A 49 -8.24 -3.76 20.45
CA GLN A 49 -8.98 -4.09 21.69
C GLN A 49 -8.59 -3.16 22.84
N ALA A 50 -7.32 -2.83 22.98
CA ALA A 50 -6.84 -1.89 23.99
C ALA A 50 -7.44 -0.48 23.77
N LYS A 51 -7.47 0.01 22.54
CA LYS A 51 -8.10 1.30 22.19
C LYS A 51 -9.60 1.31 22.51
N LEU A 52 -10.33 0.24 22.16
CA LEU A 52 -11.75 0.13 22.47
C LEU A 52 -12.01 0.06 23.98
N ALA A 53 -11.17 -0.63 24.72
CA ALA A 53 -11.26 -0.69 26.18
C ALA A 53 -10.99 0.68 26.81
N GLN A 54 -9.99 1.43 26.32
CA GLN A 54 -9.73 2.80 26.75
C GLN A 54 -10.91 3.72 26.46
N ALA A 55 -11.47 3.67 25.25
CA ALA A 55 -12.64 4.48 24.88
C ALA A 55 -13.89 4.15 25.70
N ALA A 56 -14.00 2.91 26.20
CA ALA A 56 -15.08 2.47 27.08
C ALA A 56 -14.80 2.73 28.57
N ASN A 57 -13.69 3.38 28.92
CA ASN A 57 -13.24 3.65 30.28
C ASN A 57 -13.01 2.36 31.12
N GLU A 58 -12.40 1.34 30.46
CA GLU A 58 -12.01 0.06 31.06
C GLU A 58 -10.47 -0.04 31.16
N PRO A 59 -9.82 0.71 32.08
CA PRO A 59 -8.36 0.88 32.07
C PRO A 59 -7.58 -0.42 32.28
N GLU A 60 -8.07 -1.33 33.11
CA GLU A 60 -7.40 -2.62 33.38
C GLU A 60 -7.36 -3.50 32.11
N LYS A 61 -8.49 -3.57 31.40
CA LYS A 61 -8.54 -4.30 30.11
C LYS A 61 -7.68 -3.62 29.04
N ALA A 62 -7.68 -2.29 29.02
CA ALA A 62 -6.84 -1.53 28.07
C ALA A 62 -5.35 -1.84 28.30
N GLN A 63 -4.89 -1.88 29.54
CA GLN A 63 -3.52 -2.22 29.89
C GLN A 63 -3.19 -3.68 29.54
N GLU A 64 -4.09 -4.63 29.82
CA GLU A 64 -3.88 -6.03 29.51
C GLU A 64 -3.77 -6.26 27.98
N TYR A 65 -4.67 -5.70 27.22
CA TYR A 65 -4.61 -5.81 25.75
C TYR A 65 -3.38 -5.09 25.17
N LEU A 66 -2.99 -3.94 25.76
CA LEU A 66 -1.77 -3.24 25.35
C LEU A 66 -0.53 -4.11 25.59
N ARG A 67 -0.47 -4.77 26.75
CA ARG A 67 0.61 -5.73 27.08
C ARG A 67 0.64 -6.91 26.09
N LEU A 68 -0.52 -7.48 25.74
CA LEU A 68 -0.62 -8.56 24.77
C LEU A 68 -0.22 -8.13 23.36
N SER A 69 -0.47 -6.86 22.99
CA SER A 69 -0.05 -6.31 21.72
C SER A 69 1.46 -6.11 21.61
N GLY A 70 2.17 -6.05 22.76
CA GLY A 70 3.59 -5.74 22.81
C GLY A 70 3.95 -4.29 22.46
N TYR A 71 2.96 -3.39 22.34
CA TYR A 71 3.20 -1.97 22.14
C TYR A 71 3.32 -1.23 23.47
N ARG A 72 4.03 -0.07 23.46
CA ARG A 72 4.32 0.68 24.69
C ARG A 72 3.19 1.58 25.13
N ASP A 73 2.44 2.14 24.19
CA ASP A 73 1.34 3.06 24.47
C ASP A 73 0.28 3.02 23.37
N LEU A 74 -0.87 3.66 23.61
CA LEU A 74 -2.01 3.70 22.70
C LEU A 74 -1.97 4.86 21.68
N ASN A 75 -0.95 5.70 21.73
CA ASN A 75 -0.79 6.87 20.87
C ASN A 75 0.23 6.66 19.77
N ARG A 76 0.70 5.43 19.60
CA ARG A 76 1.63 5.15 18.49
C ARG A 76 0.99 5.53 17.16
N PRO A 77 1.71 6.16 16.25
CA PRO A 77 1.30 6.22 14.86
C PRO A 77 1.11 4.78 14.36
N LEU A 78 0.11 4.57 13.51
CA LEU A 78 -0.05 3.30 12.80
C LEU A 78 1.26 3.03 12.06
N ALA A 79 2.12 2.22 12.65
CA ALA A 79 3.35 1.81 12.01
C ALA A 79 3.05 0.55 11.22
N PHE A 80 2.97 0.68 9.92
CA PHE A 80 2.74 -0.38 8.95
C PHE A 80 3.68 -1.59 9.17
N ASN A 81 4.93 -1.33 9.52
CA ASN A 81 5.97 -2.33 9.72
C ASN A 81 5.78 -3.24 10.94
N THR A 82 4.98 -2.86 11.93
CA THR A 82 4.86 -3.63 13.16
C THR A 82 3.93 -4.83 13.06
N ALA A 83 3.01 -4.83 12.07
CA ALA A 83 2.14 -5.97 11.80
C ALA A 83 2.85 -7.12 11.09
N PHE A 84 4.03 -6.89 10.52
CA PHE A 84 4.70 -7.79 9.58
C PHE A 84 6.09 -8.24 10.01
N ALA A 85 6.57 -7.77 11.15
CA ALA A 85 7.99 -7.82 11.52
C ALA A 85 8.45 -9.12 12.20
N GLU A 86 7.59 -10.12 12.43
CA GLU A 86 7.90 -11.12 13.44
C GLU A 86 8.86 -12.22 13.01
N ASP A 87 9.17 -12.45 11.74
CA ASP A 87 9.83 -13.72 11.41
C ASP A 87 10.92 -13.71 10.36
N THR A 88 11.48 -12.57 10.00
CA THR A 88 12.60 -12.54 9.07
C THR A 88 13.74 -11.68 9.55
N ALA A 89 14.95 -12.04 9.16
CA ALA A 89 16.17 -11.26 9.38
C ALA A 89 16.05 -9.83 8.82
N THR A 90 15.02 -9.51 8.06
CA THR A 90 14.79 -8.28 7.34
C THR A 90 13.54 -7.50 7.78
N GLY A 91 12.60 -8.15 8.45
CA GLY A 91 11.48 -7.47 9.11
C GLY A 91 10.29 -7.06 8.23
N HIS A 92 10.27 -7.36 6.92
CA HIS A 92 9.22 -6.93 5.99
C HIS A 92 8.67 -8.08 5.15
N THR A 93 8.10 -9.09 5.80
CA THR A 93 7.40 -10.15 5.08
C THR A 93 6.01 -10.36 5.64
N PHE A 94 5.04 -10.63 4.76
CA PHE A 94 3.65 -10.90 5.12
C PHE A 94 3.39 -12.38 5.36
N VAL A 95 4.24 -13.24 4.82
CA VAL A 95 4.08 -14.69 4.83
C VAL A 95 5.44 -15.37 5.01
N PRO A 96 5.47 -16.60 5.51
CA PRO A 96 6.68 -17.42 5.51
C PRO A 96 7.22 -17.61 4.09
N ARG A 97 8.52 -17.80 3.96
CA ARG A 97 9.17 -18.11 2.68
C ARG A 97 8.53 -19.36 2.06
N ARG A 98 8.06 -19.18 0.84
CA ARG A 98 7.39 -20.24 0.08
C ARG A 98 7.67 -20.08 -1.40
N ILE A 99 7.85 -21.19 -2.09
CA ILE A 99 7.83 -21.26 -3.56
C ILE A 99 6.55 -22.01 -3.95
N SER A 100 5.82 -21.46 -4.88
CA SER A 100 4.65 -22.07 -5.49
C SER A 100 4.77 -22.00 -7.02
N GLU A 101 4.04 -22.87 -7.69
CA GLU A 101 4.03 -22.94 -9.14
C GLU A 101 2.60 -22.67 -9.65
N PRO A 102 2.23 -21.38 -9.84
CA PRO A 102 0.94 -21.02 -10.44
C PRO A 102 0.70 -21.73 -11.78
N VAL A 103 1.77 -21.98 -12.53
CA VAL A 103 1.79 -22.90 -13.68
C VAL A 103 2.96 -23.86 -13.50
N PRO A 104 2.69 -25.15 -13.26
CA PRO A 104 3.73 -26.14 -12.95
C PRO A 104 4.85 -26.18 -13.98
N GLY A 105 6.10 -26.11 -13.51
CA GLY A 105 7.32 -26.13 -14.32
C GLY A 105 7.54 -24.88 -15.16
N ARG A 106 6.64 -23.89 -15.12
CA ARG A 106 6.70 -22.71 -15.99
C ARG A 106 6.70 -21.39 -15.23
N VAL A 107 5.81 -21.20 -14.28
CA VAL A 107 5.69 -19.96 -13.50
C VAL A 107 5.93 -20.27 -12.05
N TYR A 108 6.93 -19.64 -11.50
CA TYR A 108 7.30 -19.72 -10.08
C TYR A 108 6.96 -18.42 -9.39
N ALA A 109 6.25 -18.51 -8.28
CA ALA A 109 5.96 -17.39 -7.39
C ALA A 109 6.64 -17.63 -6.05
N LEU A 110 7.47 -16.68 -5.64
CA LEU A 110 8.27 -16.75 -4.42
C LEU A 110 7.80 -15.69 -3.44
N SER A 111 7.18 -16.15 -2.37
CA SER A 111 6.65 -15.32 -1.28
C SER A 111 7.59 -15.32 -0.08
N GLY A 112 7.52 -14.26 0.74
CA GLY A 112 8.23 -14.20 2.02
C GLY A 112 9.73 -13.88 1.90
N PHE A 113 10.17 -13.38 0.76
CA PHE A 113 11.50 -12.82 0.55
C PHE A 113 11.46 -11.29 0.67
N GLU A 114 10.92 -10.80 1.77
CA GLU A 114 10.56 -9.43 2.11
C GLU A 114 9.21 -8.98 1.55
N PHE A 115 9.10 -7.72 1.12
CA PHE A 115 7.82 -7.05 0.95
C PHE A 115 7.10 -7.48 -0.34
N THR A 116 7.85 -7.60 -1.44
CA THR A 116 7.32 -7.89 -2.78
C THR A 116 7.40 -9.37 -3.11
N GLU A 117 6.41 -9.86 -3.86
CA GLU A 117 6.45 -11.18 -4.50
C GLU A 117 7.45 -11.17 -5.66
N TYR A 118 8.18 -12.27 -5.82
CA TYR A 118 9.02 -12.49 -6.99
C TYR A 118 8.36 -13.49 -7.92
N TYR A 119 8.27 -13.15 -9.19
CA TYR A 119 7.81 -14.10 -10.20
C TYR A 119 8.91 -14.38 -11.21
N PHE A 120 9.03 -15.67 -11.55
CA PHE A 120 9.92 -16.12 -12.62
C PHE A 120 9.16 -17.00 -13.58
N VAL A 121 9.36 -16.75 -14.87
CA VAL A 121 8.69 -17.48 -15.95
C VAL A 121 9.73 -18.13 -16.86
N VAL A 122 9.65 -19.43 -17.03
CA VAL A 122 10.43 -20.14 -18.04
C VAL A 122 9.80 -19.88 -19.41
N SER A 123 10.61 -19.47 -20.38
CA SER A 123 10.19 -19.19 -21.75
C SER A 123 9.64 -20.42 -22.47
N ASP A 124 8.90 -20.22 -23.56
CA ASP A 124 8.26 -21.32 -24.29
C ASP A 124 9.26 -22.31 -24.91
N ASP A 125 10.46 -21.84 -25.27
CA ASP A 125 11.55 -22.70 -25.74
C ASP A 125 12.39 -23.34 -24.61
N GLY A 126 12.10 -23.01 -23.37
CA GLY A 126 12.80 -23.51 -22.18
C GLY A 126 14.23 -23.01 -22.00
N ARG A 127 14.66 -21.97 -22.74
CA ARG A 127 16.06 -21.51 -22.75
C ARG A 127 16.31 -20.24 -22.00
N GLU A 128 15.25 -19.51 -21.66
CA GLU A 128 15.34 -18.20 -21.00
C GLU A 128 14.44 -18.17 -19.76
N LEU A 129 14.90 -17.45 -18.73
CA LEU A 129 14.10 -17.13 -17.57
C LEU A 129 13.75 -15.63 -17.62
N ILE A 130 12.49 -15.33 -17.42
CA ILE A 130 11.93 -13.99 -17.34
C ILE A 130 11.64 -13.71 -15.87
N GLY A 131 12.11 -12.59 -15.34
CA GLY A 131 11.74 -12.08 -14.01
C GLY A 131 10.69 -10.97 -14.11
N ILE A 132 9.83 -10.89 -13.11
CA ILE A 132 8.91 -9.78 -12.91
C ILE A 132 9.31 -9.11 -11.61
N ASP A 133 9.64 -7.83 -11.70
CA ASP A 133 10.20 -6.98 -10.68
C ASP A 133 11.59 -7.43 -10.18
N ALA A 134 12.28 -6.54 -9.49
CA ALA A 134 13.59 -6.81 -8.92
C ALA A 134 13.53 -7.02 -7.40
N GLY A 135 12.38 -6.72 -6.78
CA GLY A 135 12.17 -6.90 -5.35
C GLY A 135 12.74 -5.79 -4.49
N THR A 136 12.68 -6.00 -3.19
CA THR A 136 12.87 -4.98 -2.15
C THR A 136 14.33 -4.55 -2.00
N ARG A 137 15.27 -5.49 -2.01
CA ARG A 137 16.71 -5.25 -1.75
C ARG A 137 17.60 -6.26 -2.48
N PRO A 138 18.89 -5.95 -2.63
CA PRO A 138 19.85 -6.88 -3.22
C PRO A 138 19.87 -8.25 -2.51
N ASP A 139 19.85 -8.27 -1.17
CA ASP A 139 19.92 -9.50 -0.40
C ASP A 139 18.63 -10.33 -0.50
N SER A 140 17.46 -9.68 -0.55
CA SER A 140 16.19 -10.39 -0.74
C SER A 140 16.08 -10.96 -2.17
N ALA A 141 16.49 -10.19 -3.17
CA ALA A 141 16.54 -10.65 -4.56
C ALA A 141 17.52 -11.83 -4.73
N LYS A 142 18.68 -11.75 -4.09
CA LYS A 142 19.64 -12.87 -4.04
C LYS A 142 19.03 -14.10 -3.40
N GLY A 143 18.43 -13.94 -2.21
CA GLY A 143 17.82 -15.04 -1.50
C GLY A 143 16.69 -15.70 -2.29
N ALA A 144 15.83 -14.91 -2.95
CA ALA A 144 14.77 -15.42 -3.81
C ALA A 144 15.32 -16.18 -5.03
N TYR A 145 16.28 -15.60 -5.73
CA TYR A 145 16.88 -16.21 -6.91
C TYR A 145 17.63 -17.51 -6.58
N GLU A 146 18.41 -17.53 -5.49
CA GLU A 146 19.10 -18.73 -5.03
C GLU A 146 18.13 -19.82 -4.56
N ALA A 147 17.04 -19.44 -3.90
CA ALA A 147 15.99 -20.38 -3.51
C ALA A 147 15.30 -21.01 -4.73
N LEU A 148 15.00 -20.22 -5.76
CA LEU A 148 14.48 -20.74 -7.03
C LEU A 148 15.45 -21.75 -7.66
N ARG A 149 16.74 -21.40 -7.75
CA ARG A 149 17.78 -22.27 -8.31
C ARG A 149 17.95 -23.58 -7.54
N ALA A 150 17.77 -23.53 -6.23
CA ALA A 150 17.79 -24.73 -5.37
C ALA A 150 16.54 -25.58 -5.54
N TYR A 151 15.37 -24.95 -5.63
CA TYR A 151 14.07 -25.61 -5.80
C TYR A 151 13.93 -26.26 -7.18
N ALA A 152 14.32 -25.56 -8.22
CA ALA A 152 14.25 -25.99 -9.62
C ALA A 152 15.62 -25.84 -10.32
N PRO A 153 16.57 -26.77 -10.09
CA PRO A 153 17.96 -26.63 -10.59
C PRO A 153 18.06 -26.54 -12.12
N GLY A 154 17.03 -27.01 -12.84
CA GLY A 154 16.96 -26.98 -14.31
C GLY A 154 16.47 -25.66 -14.91
N VAL A 155 16.09 -24.66 -14.13
CA VAL A 155 15.64 -23.37 -14.71
C VAL A 155 16.79 -22.68 -15.43
N PRO A 156 16.53 -22.07 -16.61
CA PRO A 156 17.54 -21.39 -17.40
C PRO A 156 18.11 -20.15 -16.71
N ALA A 157 19.06 -19.49 -17.35
CA ALA A 157 19.58 -18.22 -16.88
C ALA A 157 18.52 -17.11 -17.00
N LEU A 158 18.49 -16.18 -16.02
CA LEU A 158 17.67 -14.98 -16.09
C LEU A 158 18.21 -14.06 -17.18
N THR A 159 17.41 -13.79 -18.21
CA THR A 159 17.80 -12.97 -19.37
C THR A 159 17.05 -11.66 -19.48
N THR A 160 15.85 -11.60 -18.89
CA THR A 160 14.95 -10.46 -19.01
C THR A 160 14.23 -10.22 -17.69
N VAL A 161 14.14 -8.95 -17.28
CA VAL A 161 13.33 -8.51 -16.14
C VAL A 161 12.39 -7.41 -16.60
N PHE A 162 11.11 -7.58 -16.36
CA PHE A 162 10.09 -6.57 -16.56
C PHE A 162 9.72 -5.98 -15.21
N VAL A 163 9.77 -4.65 -15.10
CA VAL A 163 9.44 -3.93 -13.88
C VAL A 163 8.04 -3.35 -14.02
N THR A 164 7.17 -3.65 -13.07
CA THR A 164 5.77 -3.24 -13.07
C THR A 164 5.61 -1.75 -12.77
N HIS A 165 6.41 -1.22 -11.86
CA HIS A 165 6.51 0.20 -11.51
C HIS A 165 7.76 0.46 -10.66
N ALA A 166 8.14 1.71 -10.47
CA ALA A 166 9.43 2.08 -9.86
C ALA A 166 9.36 2.39 -8.36
N HIS A 167 8.47 1.72 -7.63
CA HIS A 167 8.54 1.76 -6.17
C HIS A 167 9.78 1.02 -5.66
N TRP A 168 10.24 1.46 -4.50
CA TRP A 168 11.47 0.99 -3.85
C TRP A 168 11.52 -0.54 -3.70
N ASP A 169 10.41 -1.19 -3.44
CA ASP A 169 10.30 -2.62 -3.20
C ASP A 169 10.18 -3.45 -4.48
N HIS A 170 9.97 -2.81 -5.63
CA HIS A 170 9.97 -3.45 -6.94
C HIS A 170 11.29 -3.27 -7.69
N VAL A 171 12.11 -2.28 -7.30
CA VAL A 171 13.38 -1.99 -7.98
C VAL A 171 14.62 -2.14 -7.11
N GLY A 172 14.48 -2.24 -5.78
CA GLY A 172 15.60 -2.21 -4.83
C GLY A 172 16.59 -3.36 -4.99
N GLY A 173 16.18 -4.50 -5.50
CA GLY A 173 17.05 -5.65 -5.80
C GLY A 173 17.81 -5.55 -7.13
N PHE A 174 17.65 -4.46 -7.89
CA PHE A 174 18.28 -4.26 -9.20
C PHE A 174 19.79 -4.50 -9.22
N SER A 175 20.51 -4.00 -8.22
CA SER A 175 21.98 -4.12 -8.20
C SER A 175 22.44 -5.57 -8.14
N PHE A 176 21.75 -6.46 -7.44
CA PHE A 176 22.03 -7.89 -7.45
C PHE A 176 21.68 -8.51 -8.82
N LEU A 177 20.44 -8.35 -9.28
CA LEU A 177 20.01 -8.99 -10.53
C LEU A 177 20.84 -8.52 -11.72
N SER A 178 21.23 -7.24 -11.78
CA SER A 178 22.08 -6.70 -12.82
C SER A 178 23.54 -7.19 -12.77
N SER A 179 23.97 -7.77 -11.64
CA SER A 179 25.30 -8.38 -11.49
C SER A 179 25.38 -9.82 -11.98
N LEU A 180 24.25 -10.44 -12.33
CA LEU A 180 24.23 -11.81 -12.85
C LEU A 180 24.97 -11.93 -14.19
N ASN A 181 25.47 -13.12 -14.47
CA ASN A 181 26.14 -13.42 -15.75
C ASN A 181 25.44 -14.62 -16.43
N PRO A 182 24.81 -14.42 -17.61
CA PRO A 182 24.70 -13.14 -18.34
C PRO A 182 23.85 -12.12 -17.56
N ARG A 183 24.14 -10.81 -17.75
CA ARG A 183 23.34 -9.75 -17.19
C ARG A 183 21.95 -9.71 -17.86
N PRO A 184 20.84 -9.77 -17.10
CA PRO A 184 19.50 -9.64 -17.69
C PRO A 184 19.25 -8.23 -18.22
N ARG A 185 18.37 -8.13 -19.21
CA ARG A 185 17.88 -6.87 -19.76
C ARG A 185 16.65 -6.40 -19.00
N PHE A 186 16.65 -5.15 -18.55
CA PHE A 186 15.56 -4.57 -17.77
C PHE A 186 14.66 -3.68 -18.62
N TYR A 187 13.35 -3.86 -18.44
CA TYR A 187 12.31 -3.06 -19.06
C TYR A 187 11.47 -2.37 -17.99
N ALA A 188 11.16 -1.08 -18.17
CA ALA A 188 10.26 -0.32 -17.30
C ALA A 188 9.46 0.70 -18.13
N ARG A 189 8.51 1.36 -17.48
CA ARG A 189 7.77 2.46 -18.06
C ARG A 189 8.68 3.65 -18.36
N SER A 190 8.35 4.45 -19.39
CA SER A 190 9.18 5.61 -19.80
C SER A 190 9.25 6.72 -18.76
N ASN A 191 8.22 6.86 -17.91
CA ASN A 191 8.17 7.85 -16.83
C ASN A 191 8.59 7.30 -15.45
N TYR A 192 9.30 6.17 -15.41
CA TYR A 192 9.76 5.54 -14.17
C TYR A 192 10.58 6.49 -13.26
N GLU A 193 11.30 7.44 -13.84
CA GLU A 193 12.13 8.39 -13.06
C GLU A 193 11.31 9.30 -12.17
N GLU A 194 10.08 9.62 -12.54
CA GLU A 194 9.18 10.45 -11.72
C GLU A 194 8.80 9.71 -10.44
N GLU A 195 8.35 8.44 -10.58
CA GLU A 195 7.96 7.63 -9.43
C GLU A 195 9.17 7.22 -8.58
N LEU A 196 10.28 6.87 -9.22
CA LEU A 196 11.54 6.62 -8.52
C LEU A 196 11.96 7.82 -7.68
N THR A 197 11.84 9.04 -8.22
CA THR A 197 12.18 10.27 -7.50
C THR A 197 11.27 10.48 -6.30
N ARG A 198 9.97 10.21 -6.41
CA ARG A 198 9.03 10.27 -5.29
C ARG A 198 9.41 9.30 -4.18
N SER A 199 9.70 8.05 -4.53
CA SER A 199 10.19 7.04 -3.60
C SER A 199 11.46 7.49 -2.87
N LEU A 200 12.40 8.12 -3.61
CA LEU A 200 13.68 8.60 -3.07
C LEU A 200 13.56 9.87 -2.21
N ASN A 201 12.43 10.55 -2.25
CA ASN A 201 12.14 11.73 -1.44
C ASN A 201 11.47 11.38 -0.10
N ALA A 202 11.39 10.11 0.26
CA ALA A 202 10.86 9.70 1.55
C ALA A 202 11.57 10.43 2.70
N PRO A 203 10.83 11.00 3.67
CA PRO A 203 11.47 11.66 4.81
C PRO A 203 12.31 10.66 5.62
N PRO A 204 13.48 11.07 6.16
CA PRO A 204 14.34 10.16 6.93
C PRO A 204 13.66 9.46 8.10
N ALA A 205 12.69 10.12 8.73
CA ALA A 205 11.88 9.52 9.80
C ALA A 205 11.00 8.38 9.28
N PHE A 206 10.43 8.52 8.08
CA PHE A 206 9.66 7.49 7.41
C PHE A 206 10.55 6.32 7.01
N GLU A 207 11.67 6.62 6.36
CA GLU A 207 12.68 5.63 5.96
C GLU A 207 13.11 4.76 7.15
N LYS A 208 13.48 5.39 8.27
CA LYS A 208 13.86 4.67 9.49
C LYS A 208 12.72 3.85 10.11
N ASN A 209 11.52 4.39 10.14
CA ASN A 209 10.38 3.74 10.79
C ASN A 209 9.76 2.64 9.94
N PHE A 210 9.79 2.79 8.62
CA PHE A 210 9.17 1.87 7.68
C PHE A 210 10.13 0.76 7.24
N PHE A 211 11.36 1.12 6.88
CA PHE A 211 12.34 0.18 6.35
C PHE A 211 13.30 -0.38 7.41
N GLY A 212 13.39 0.27 8.57
CA GLY A 212 14.37 -0.07 9.58
C GLY A 212 15.82 0.32 9.19
N GLU A 213 16.77 0.03 10.08
CA GLU A 213 18.17 0.45 9.92
C GLU A 213 18.95 -0.27 8.79
N ARG A 214 18.33 -1.30 8.18
CA ARG A 214 19.00 -2.14 7.16
C ARG A 214 18.62 -1.79 5.72
N PHE A 215 17.75 -0.83 5.52
CA PHE A 215 17.35 -0.41 4.18
C PHE A 215 18.25 0.74 3.71
N ASP A 216 18.77 0.60 2.51
CA ASP A 216 19.61 1.63 1.87
C ASP A 216 18.96 2.09 0.56
N MET A 217 18.42 3.29 0.56
CA MET A 217 17.85 3.93 -0.62
C MET A 217 18.88 4.11 -1.75
N ALA A 218 20.18 3.98 -1.46
CA ALA A 218 21.22 4.01 -2.49
C ALA A 218 21.06 2.85 -3.49
N ASP A 219 20.54 1.70 -3.06
CA ASP A 219 20.28 0.58 -3.98
C ASP A 219 19.12 0.89 -4.92
N VAL A 220 18.07 1.51 -4.42
CA VAL A 220 16.93 1.99 -5.22
C VAL A 220 17.38 3.02 -6.26
N ARG A 221 18.27 3.96 -5.88
CA ARG A 221 18.84 4.98 -6.79
C ARG A 221 19.61 4.40 -7.98
N ARG A 222 20.10 3.18 -7.85
CA ARG A 222 20.87 2.50 -8.93
C ARG A 222 19.97 1.96 -10.04
N PHE A 223 18.67 1.90 -9.80
CA PHE A 223 17.76 1.37 -10.81
C PHE A 223 17.84 2.17 -12.10
N LYS A 224 18.12 1.46 -13.19
CA LYS A 224 18.16 2.01 -14.53
C LYS A 224 17.79 0.93 -15.55
N PRO A 225 16.60 1.03 -16.16
CA PRO A 225 16.21 0.06 -17.20
C PRO A 225 17.04 0.24 -18.46
N ASP A 226 17.19 -0.85 -19.21
CA ASP A 226 17.84 -0.84 -20.53
C ASP A 226 16.87 -0.41 -21.64
N VAL A 227 15.57 -0.61 -21.41
CA VAL A 227 14.51 -0.28 -22.36
C VAL A 227 13.34 0.35 -21.61
N THR A 228 12.86 1.46 -22.15
CA THR A 228 11.65 2.12 -21.64
C THR A 228 10.48 1.92 -22.59
N VAL A 229 9.27 1.83 -22.02
CA VAL A 229 7.99 1.59 -22.73
C VAL A 229 7.04 2.74 -22.48
N ASP A 230 6.56 3.38 -23.54
CA ASP A 230 5.60 4.52 -23.49
C ASP A 230 4.21 4.18 -24.04
N ARG A 231 4.11 3.08 -24.79
CA ARG A 231 2.87 2.63 -25.46
C ARG A 231 2.78 1.11 -25.43
N PRO A 232 1.60 0.53 -25.64
CA PRO A 232 1.47 -0.93 -25.76
C PRO A 232 2.49 -1.51 -26.74
N THR A 233 3.29 -2.45 -26.26
CA THR A 233 4.43 -3.02 -27.00
C THR A 233 4.40 -4.53 -26.87
N GLU A 234 4.49 -5.22 -28.01
CA GLU A 234 4.64 -6.68 -28.04
C GLU A 234 6.09 -7.06 -28.38
N LEU A 235 6.57 -8.08 -27.68
CA LEU A 235 7.89 -8.67 -27.92
C LEU A 235 7.85 -10.17 -27.66
N ARG A 236 8.97 -10.84 -27.99
CA ARG A 236 9.17 -12.26 -27.68
C ARG A 236 10.44 -12.46 -26.90
N VAL A 237 10.36 -13.29 -25.85
CA VAL A 237 11.50 -13.74 -25.07
C VAL A 237 11.48 -15.27 -25.07
N GLY A 238 12.48 -15.90 -25.65
CA GLY A 238 12.54 -17.36 -25.74
C GLY A 238 11.27 -17.99 -26.37
N GLY A 239 10.72 -17.35 -27.42
CA GLY A 239 9.45 -17.76 -28.04
C GLY A 239 8.20 -17.24 -27.31
N THR A 240 8.23 -16.98 -26.02
CA THR A 240 7.09 -16.47 -25.24
C THR A 240 6.68 -15.10 -25.72
N ARG A 241 5.42 -14.95 -26.11
CA ARG A 241 4.84 -13.65 -26.44
C ARG A 241 4.55 -12.86 -25.16
N VAL A 242 5.04 -11.63 -25.11
CA VAL A 242 4.87 -10.71 -23.98
C VAL A 242 4.26 -9.41 -24.51
N SER A 243 3.13 -9.01 -23.94
CA SER A 243 2.52 -7.70 -24.18
C SER A 243 2.79 -6.81 -22.96
N LEU A 244 3.54 -5.73 -23.16
CA LEU A 244 3.77 -4.69 -22.19
C LEU A 244 2.70 -3.61 -22.38
N ILE A 245 1.86 -3.38 -21.38
CA ILE A 245 0.71 -2.50 -21.49
C ILE A 245 0.82 -1.41 -20.42
N PRO A 246 1.24 -0.18 -20.80
CA PRO A 246 1.17 0.98 -19.95
C PRO A 246 -0.25 1.20 -19.45
N ILE A 247 -0.44 1.32 -18.13
CA ILE A 247 -1.75 1.56 -17.54
C ILE A 247 -1.97 3.06 -17.25
N PRO A 248 -3.21 3.55 -17.31
CA PRO A 248 -3.52 4.98 -17.14
C PRO A 248 -3.47 5.45 -15.69
N GLY A 249 -3.36 4.52 -14.73
CA GLY A 249 -3.30 4.83 -13.31
C GLY A 249 -3.56 3.59 -12.47
N GLY A 250 -3.58 3.79 -11.20
CA GLY A 250 -3.67 2.77 -10.16
C GLY A 250 -2.98 3.32 -8.94
N GLU A 251 -2.02 2.62 -8.39
CA GLU A 251 -1.20 3.11 -7.31
C GLU A 251 -0.25 4.21 -7.81
N THR A 252 0.45 4.00 -8.93
CA THR A 252 1.44 4.92 -9.50
C THR A 252 1.09 5.36 -10.92
N SER A 253 1.80 6.37 -11.43
CA SER A 253 1.65 6.86 -12.79
C SER A 253 2.47 6.06 -13.81
N ASP A 254 3.47 5.31 -13.36
CA ASP A 254 4.37 4.52 -14.22
C ASP A 254 3.98 3.04 -14.30
N GLY A 255 2.78 2.68 -13.88
CA GLY A 255 2.31 1.31 -13.90
C GLY A 255 2.39 0.66 -15.28
N LEU A 256 2.92 -0.57 -15.32
CA LEU A 256 3.10 -1.38 -16.53
C LEU A 256 2.59 -2.79 -16.28
N PHE A 257 1.57 -3.21 -17.01
CA PHE A 257 1.13 -4.60 -17.03
C PHE A 257 2.03 -5.45 -17.93
N ILE A 258 2.40 -6.61 -17.41
CA ILE A 258 3.13 -7.62 -18.16
C ILE A 258 2.15 -8.78 -18.44
N HIS A 259 1.68 -8.87 -19.69
CA HIS A 259 0.69 -9.86 -20.10
C HIS A 259 1.35 -10.93 -20.96
N LEU A 260 1.11 -12.19 -20.63
CA LEU A 260 1.47 -13.36 -21.43
C LEU A 260 0.19 -13.91 -22.09
N PRO A 261 -0.20 -13.39 -23.26
CA PRO A 261 -1.53 -13.64 -23.82
C PRO A 261 -1.76 -15.10 -24.17
N ASP A 262 -0.76 -15.82 -24.66
CA ASP A 262 -0.88 -17.23 -25.03
C ASP A 262 -1.07 -18.14 -23.81
N ALA A 263 -0.61 -17.70 -22.64
CA ALA A 263 -0.78 -18.39 -21.37
C ALA A 263 -1.99 -17.87 -20.56
N GLY A 264 -2.56 -16.73 -20.96
CA GLY A 264 -3.63 -16.05 -20.22
C GLY A 264 -3.19 -15.58 -18.83
N ILE A 265 -1.95 -15.11 -18.69
CA ILE A 265 -1.37 -14.66 -17.42
C ILE A 265 -1.13 -13.16 -17.48
N LEU A 266 -1.56 -12.45 -16.45
CA LEU A 266 -1.30 -11.03 -16.25
C LEU A 266 -0.58 -10.81 -14.94
N PHE A 267 0.62 -10.25 -15.02
CA PHE A 267 1.33 -9.69 -13.86
C PHE A 267 0.96 -8.21 -13.78
N ALA A 268 0.29 -7.84 -12.72
CA ALA A 268 -0.37 -6.55 -12.59
C ALA A 268 0.35 -5.58 -11.65
N GLY A 269 1.42 -6.03 -10.98
CA GLY A 269 2.08 -5.22 -9.95
C GLY A 269 1.06 -4.76 -8.89
N ASP A 270 1.12 -3.51 -8.53
CA ASP A 270 0.33 -2.91 -7.45
C ASP A 270 -0.74 -1.94 -7.98
N PHE A 271 -1.29 -2.20 -9.18
CA PHE A 271 -2.30 -1.29 -9.75
C PHE A 271 -3.46 -1.00 -8.79
N ILE A 272 -3.71 -1.92 -7.85
CA ILE A 272 -4.67 -1.78 -6.77
C ILE A 272 -4.03 -2.32 -5.48
N MET A 273 -3.78 -1.43 -4.53
CA MET A 273 -3.11 -1.75 -3.29
C MET A 273 -3.94 -1.25 -2.10
N PRO A 274 -4.35 -2.14 -1.20
CA PRO A 274 -5.17 -1.78 -0.05
C PRO A 274 -4.31 -1.36 1.14
N TYR A 275 -3.51 -0.33 1.01
CA TYR A 275 -2.78 0.21 2.16
C TYR A 275 -3.70 0.93 3.12
N LEU A 276 -3.77 0.44 4.32
CA LEU A 276 -4.49 1.08 5.41
C LEU A 276 -3.62 2.21 6.00
N GLY A 277 -3.92 3.44 5.60
CA GLY A 277 -3.28 4.63 6.15
C GLY A 277 -1.88 4.91 5.61
N ALA A 278 -1.51 4.34 4.47
CA ALA A 278 -0.26 4.68 3.81
C ALA A 278 -0.39 5.97 2.97
N PRO A 279 0.64 6.82 2.94
CA PRO A 279 0.63 8.06 2.17
C PRO A 279 0.65 7.83 0.66
N PHE A 280 1.01 6.64 0.19
CA PHE A 280 1.18 6.31 -1.24
C PHE A 280 -0.10 6.35 -2.07
N ILE A 281 -1.26 6.32 -1.42
CA ILE A 281 -2.57 6.36 -2.09
C ILE A 281 -2.83 7.69 -2.81
N GLU A 282 -2.06 8.70 -2.51
CA GLU A 282 -2.12 9.99 -3.21
C GLU A 282 -1.39 9.98 -4.56
N GLU A 283 -0.55 8.98 -4.81
CA GLU A 283 0.08 8.76 -6.11
C GLU A 283 -0.95 8.25 -7.12
N GLY A 284 -0.69 8.38 -8.40
CA GLY A 284 -1.63 8.01 -9.45
C GLY A 284 -2.94 8.82 -9.44
N ASN A 285 -3.91 8.38 -10.21
CA ASN A 285 -5.22 9.03 -10.25
C ASN A 285 -6.37 8.05 -10.19
N PHE A 286 -7.46 8.47 -9.56
CA PHE A 286 -8.60 7.59 -9.32
C PHE A 286 -9.32 7.16 -10.61
N GLN A 287 -9.48 8.06 -11.59
CA GLN A 287 -10.08 7.68 -12.88
C GLN A 287 -9.20 6.67 -13.61
N GLY A 288 -7.88 6.85 -13.56
CA GLY A 288 -6.93 5.88 -14.11
C GLY A 288 -7.06 4.50 -13.47
N LEU A 289 -7.33 4.42 -12.16
CA LEU A 289 -7.63 3.14 -11.49
C LEU A 289 -8.87 2.46 -12.10
N LEU A 290 -9.96 3.20 -12.29
CA LEU A 290 -11.17 2.65 -12.90
C LEU A 290 -10.94 2.18 -14.34
N ASP A 291 -10.16 2.94 -15.11
CA ASP A 291 -9.81 2.61 -16.49
C ASP A 291 -8.86 1.39 -16.54
N THR A 292 -7.98 1.25 -15.57
CA THR A 292 -7.10 0.09 -15.43
C THR A 292 -7.88 -1.18 -15.11
N ILE A 293 -8.89 -1.11 -14.24
CA ILE A 293 -9.80 -2.23 -13.99
C ILE A 293 -10.52 -2.66 -15.29
N ASP A 294 -10.88 -1.71 -16.17
CA ASP A 294 -11.45 -2.05 -17.48
C ASP A 294 -10.45 -2.78 -18.38
N ILE A 295 -9.16 -2.42 -18.30
CA ILE A 295 -8.12 -3.15 -19.04
C ILE A 295 -8.05 -4.60 -18.54
N VAL A 296 -7.99 -4.83 -17.24
CA VAL A 296 -8.00 -6.19 -16.65
C VAL A 296 -9.23 -6.97 -17.08
N THR A 297 -10.41 -6.34 -17.00
CA THR A 297 -11.67 -6.99 -17.39
C THR A 297 -11.70 -7.38 -18.86
N ARG A 298 -11.20 -6.52 -19.76
CA ARG A 298 -11.10 -6.82 -21.20
C ARG A 298 -10.09 -7.90 -21.53
N LEU A 299 -8.93 -7.88 -20.85
CA LEU A 299 -7.92 -8.94 -21.01
C LEU A 299 -8.41 -10.28 -20.49
N ASN A 300 -9.29 -10.26 -19.49
CA ASN A 300 -9.88 -11.44 -18.86
C ASN A 300 -8.83 -12.55 -18.61
N PRO A 301 -7.75 -12.26 -17.89
CA PRO A 301 -6.68 -13.23 -17.70
C PRO A 301 -7.20 -14.43 -16.91
N ARG A 302 -6.71 -15.62 -17.28
CA ARG A 302 -6.96 -16.85 -16.53
C ARG A 302 -6.27 -16.81 -15.16
N LEU A 303 -5.13 -16.11 -15.08
CA LEU A 303 -4.34 -15.95 -13.87
C LEU A 303 -3.90 -14.47 -13.75
N LEU A 304 -4.34 -13.82 -12.70
CA LEU A 304 -3.98 -12.45 -12.34
C LEU A 304 -3.07 -12.50 -11.12
N LEU A 305 -1.83 -12.03 -11.29
CA LEU A 305 -0.78 -12.04 -10.26
C LEU A 305 -0.41 -10.61 -9.88
N HIS A 306 -0.38 -10.35 -8.59
CA HIS A 306 -0.10 -9.04 -8.00
C HIS A 306 1.26 -8.99 -7.31
N GLY A 307 1.71 -7.78 -6.95
CA GLY A 307 3.00 -7.56 -6.31
C GLY A 307 3.09 -7.99 -4.84
N HIS A 308 1.97 -8.12 -4.13
CA HIS A 308 1.97 -8.39 -2.67
C HIS A 308 0.93 -9.40 -2.21
N GLU A 309 1.37 -10.58 -1.81
CA GLU A 309 0.56 -11.56 -1.10
C GLU A 309 0.79 -11.45 0.42
N PRO A 310 -0.22 -11.52 1.26
CA PRO A 310 -1.64 -11.79 0.95
C PRO A 310 -2.51 -10.54 0.75
N LEU A 311 -1.94 -9.34 0.74
CA LEU A 311 -2.68 -8.07 0.75
C LEU A 311 -3.58 -7.93 -0.50
N THR A 312 -3.06 -8.32 -1.64
CA THR A 312 -3.71 -8.14 -2.95
C THR A 312 -4.51 -9.34 -3.40
N ARG A 313 -4.51 -10.43 -2.63
CA ARG A 313 -5.22 -11.68 -3.00
C ARG A 313 -6.71 -11.46 -3.29
N VAL A 314 -7.35 -10.53 -2.62
CA VAL A 314 -8.78 -10.21 -2.82
C VAL A 314 -9.06 -9.67 -4.23
N PHE A 315 -8.05 -9.12 -4.91
CA PHE A 315 -8.19 -8.45 -6.21
C PHE A 315 -7.83 -9.35 -7.41
N THR A 316 -7.81 -10.67 -7.25
CA THR A 316 -7.38 -11.61 -8.31
C THR A 316 -8.47 -12.05 -9.28
N SER A 317 -9.73 -11.66 -9.05
CA SER A 317 -10.87 -12.03 -9.91
C SER A 317 -11.31 -10.89 -10.81
N PRO A 318 -11.23 -11.01 -12.16
CA PRO A 318 -11.76 -9.99 -13.07
C PRO A 318 -13.25 -9.67 -12.86
N VAL A 319 -14.05 -10.67 -12.50
CA VAL A 319 -15.48 -10.49 -12.22
C VAL A 319 -15.70 -9.65 -10.96
N MET A 320 -14.94 -9.96 -9.91
CA MET A 320 -14.96 -9.17 -8.67
C MET A 320 -14.48 -7.73 -8.91
N LEU A 321 -13.42 -7.54 -9.70
CA LEU A 321 -12.90 -6.22 -10.04
C LEU A 321 -13.92 -5.38 -10.81
N ALA A 322 -14.68 -5.99 -11.72
CA ALA A 322 -15.76 -5.30 -12.45
C ALA A 322 -16.87 -4.80 -11.48
N GLN A 323 -17.23 -5.61 -10.50
CA GLN A 323 -18.16 -5.19 -9.45
C GLN A 323 -17.57 -4.08 -8.59
N LEU A 324 -16.34 -4.26 -8.11
CA LEU A 324 -15.62 -3.27 -7.32
C LEU A 324 -15.52 -1.91 -8.04
N LYS A 325 -15.25 -1.92 -9.35
CA LYS A 325 -15.26 -0.69 -10.17
C LYS A 325 -16.60 0.04 -10.09
N THR A 326 -17.71 -0.68 -10.18
CA THR A 326 -19.05 -0.10 -10.08
C THR A 326 -19.25 0.57 -8.72
N ASP A 327 -18.84 -0.10 -7.65
CA ASP A 327 -18.95 0.41 -6.28
C ASP A 327 -18.05 1.63 -6.04
N LEU A 328 -16.83 1.60 -6.57
CA LEU A 328 -15.89 2.73 -6.49
C LEU A 328 -16.36 3.93 -7.33
N ALA A 329 -16.96 3.70 -8.50
CA ALA A 329 -17.55 4.77 -9.32
C ALA A 329 -18.72 5.44 -8.60
N TRP A 330 -19.59 4.65 -7.95
CA TRP A 330 -20.65 5.18 -7.10
C TRP A 330 -20.07 6.02 -5.94
N LEU A 331 -19.01 5.54 -5.27
CA LEU A 331 -18.33 6.28 -4.20
C LEU A 331 -17.82 7.63 -4.69
N ARG A 332 -17.15 7.67 -5.85
CA ARG A 332 -16.68 8.91 -6.48
C ARG A 332 -17.82 9.91 -6.63
N ASP A 333 -18.94 9.47 -7.17
CA ASP A 333 -20.10 10.35 -7.43
C ASP A 333 -20.69 10.90 -6.13
N GLN A 334 -20.73 10.09 -5.05
CA GLN A 334 -21.17 10.53 -3.73
C GLN A 334 -20.19 11.56 -3.13
N VAL A 335 -18.89 11.28 -3.15
CA VAL A 335 -17.86 12.19 -2.62
C VAL A 335 -17.88 13.51 -3.38
N GLN A 336 -17.90 13.49 -4.70
CA GLN A 336 -17.99 14.73 -5.51
C GLN A 336 -19.27 15.52 -5.24
N THR A 337 -20.39 14.84 -4.99
CA THR A 337 -21.65 15.49 -4.63
C THR A 337 -21.55 16.15 -3.26
N ALA A 338 -20.94 15.48 -2.27
CA ALA A 338 -20.71 16.03 -0.95
C ALA A 338 -19.79 17.28 -1.00
N ILE A 339 -18.69 17.22 -1.78
CA ILE A 339 -17.79 18.35 -1.99
C ILE A 339 -18.52 19.54 -2.61
N ARG A 340 -19.33 19.32 -3.67
CA ARG A 340 -20.15 20.39 -4.30
C ARG A 340 -21.16 21.01 -3.33
N ARG A 341 -21.62 20.30 -2.34
CA ARG A 341 -22.50 20.78 -1.27
C ARG A 341 -21.74 21.58 -0.20
N GLY A 342 -20.41 21.51 -0.20
CA GLY A 342 -19.55 22.18 0.76
C GLY A 342 -19.25 21.33 2.02
N ASP A 343 -19.45 20.01 1.95
CA ASP A 343 -19.13 19.14 3.07
C ASP A 343 -17.61 19.00 3.23
N GLU A 344 -17.15 19.15 4.46
CA GLU A 344 -15.77 18.91 4.82
C GLU A 344 -15.44 17.40 4.79
N ARG A 345 -14.16 17.06 4.60
CA ARG A 345 -13.67 15.68 4.56
C ARG A 345 -14.20 14.80 5.71
N ALA A 346 -14.16 15.34 6.93
CA ALA A 346 -14.64 14.62 8.12
C ALA A 346 -16.13 14.25 8.05
N LEU A 347 -16.96 15.11 7.50
CA LEU A 347 -18.39 14.82 7.30
C LEU A 347 -18.61 13.75 6.23
N ILE A 348 -17.80 13.74 5.17
CA ILE A 348 -17.87 12.72 4.12
C ILE A 348 -17.51 11.34 4.69
N HIS A 349 -16.47 11.25 5.54
CA HIS A 349 -16.15 10.00 6.25
C HIS A 349 -17.28 9.55 7.19
N GLN A 350 -17.90 10.50 7.91
CA GLN A 350 -19.02 10.21 8.81
C GLN A 350 -20.28 9.73 8.10
N ALA A 351 -20.47 10.09 6.84
CA ALA A 351 -21.64 9.71 6.06
C ALA A 351 -21.74 8.20 5.78
N ASN A 352 -20.69 7.42 6.09
CA ASN A 352 -20.64 5.96 5.91
C ASN A 352 -21.12 5.51 4.52
N LEU A 353 -20.50 6.04 3.49
CA LEU A 353 -20.89 5.82 2.09
C LEU A 353 -20.78 4.34 1.73
N ILE A 354 -21.92 3.68 1.59
CA ILE A 354 -22.07 2.26 1.22
C ILE A 354 -22.94 2.18 -0.02
N PRO A 355 -22.45 1.60 -1.14
CA PRO A 355 -23.26 1.37 -2.33
C PRO A 355 -24.50 0.54 -1.99
N PRO A 356 -25.69 0.87 -2.54
CA PRO A 356 -26.93 0.14 -2.24
C PRO A 356 -26.84 -1.36 -2.52
N GLU A 357 -26.14 -1.72 -3.59
CA GLU A 357 -26.00 -3.12 -4.03
C GLU A 357 -24.80 -3.85 -3.37
N LEU A 358 -24.00 -3.17 -2.55
CA LEU A 358 -22.77 -3.75 -1.97
C LEU A 358 -23.07 -5.05 -1.21
N LEU A 359 -24.17 -5.10 -0.44
CA LEU A 359 -24.53 -6.27 0.36
C LEU A 359 -24.98 -7.47 -0.50
N ALA A 360 -25.39 -7.23 -1.73
CA ALA A 360 -25.76 -8.26 -2.70
C ALA A 360 -24.58 -8.70 -3.58
N SER A 361 -23.46 -7.99 -3.52
CA SER A 361 -22.28 -8.28 -4.33
C SER A 361 -21.44 -9.43 -3.77
N HIS A 362 -20.46 -9.89 -4.55
CA HIS A 362 -19.54 -10.94 -4.12
C HIS A 362 -18.80 -10.52 -2.83
N PRO A 363 -18.61 -11.43 -1.84
CA PRO A 363 -17.96 -11.09 -0.56
C PRO A 363 -16.57 -10.44 -0.71
N ASP A 364 -15.80 -10.85 -1.71
CA ASP A 364 -14.48 -10.25 -1.96
C ASP A 364 -14.60 -8.82 -2.52
N ALA A 365 -15.65 -8.51 -3.31
CA ALA A 365 -15.92 -7.15 -3.78
C ALA A 365 -16.35 -6.25 -2.62
N GLN A 366 -17.23 -6.75 -1.73
CA GLN A 366 -17.59 -6.04 -0.50
C GLN A 366 -16.36 -5.72 0.33
N PHE A 367 -15.50 -6.71 0.52
CA PHE A 367 -14.28 -6.57 1.29
C PHE A 367 -13.29 -5.59 0.62
N GLY A 368 -13.05 -5.72 -0.68
CA GLY A 368 -12.19 -4.82 -1.44
C GLY A 368 -12.68 -3.37 -1.40
N TYR A 369 -14.00 -3.15 -1.52
CA TYR A 369 -14.60 -1.83 -1.37
C TYR A 369 -14.32 -1.21 0.01
N LEU A 370 -14.54 -1.97 1.08
CA LEU A 370 -14.34 -1.49 2.44
C LEU A 370 -12.86 -1.21 2.75
N LEU A 371 -11.95 -1.96 2.15
CA LEU A 371 -10.50 -1.71 2.25
C LEU A 371 -10.12 -0.37 1.63
N LEU A 372 -10.67 -0.06 0.47
CA LEU A 372 -10.28 1.09 -0.33
C LEU A 372 -11.05 2.37 -0.01
N ARG A 373 -12.27 2.25 0.53
CA ARG A 373 -13.22 3.35 0.68
C ARG A 373 -12.63 4.61 1.31
N GLU A 374 -12.01 4.46 2.47
CA GLU A 374 -11.49 5.62 3.23
C GLU A 374 -10.41 6.36 2.45
N HIS A 375 -9.48 5.61 1.87
CA HIS A 375 -8.39 6.15 1.07
C HIS A 375 -8.88 6.81 -0.22
N VAL A 376 -9.89 6.20 -0.85
CA VAL A 376 -10.52 6.77 -2.05
C VAL A 376 -11.24 8.07 -1.74
N ILE A 377 -11.90 8.17 -0.57
CA ILE A 377 -12.50 9.43 -0.11
C ILE A 377 -11.42 10.51 0.03
N ASP A 378 -10.32 10.21 0.73
CA ASP A 378 -9.23 11.17 0.94
C ASP A 378 -8.62 11.63 -0.39
N ARG A 379 -8.28 10.67 -1.28
CA ARG A 379 -7.73 10.97 -2.60
C ARG A 379 -8.69 11.82 -3.44
N LEU A 380 -9.96 11.45 -3.51
CA LEU A 380 -10.97 12.20 -4.26
C LEU A 380 -11.16 13.60 -3.70
N TYR A 381 -11.15 13.73 -2.38
CA TYR A 381 -11.26 15.04 -1.73
C TYR A 381 -10.09 15.94 -2.12
N ASP A 382 -8.84 15.48 -1.91
CA ASP A 382 -7.64 16.27 -2.20
C ASP A 382 -7.51 16.62 -3.68
N GLN A 383 -7.82 15.68 -4.58
CA GLN A 383 -7.80 15.92 -6.02
C GLN A 383 -8.91 16.87 -6.49
N SER A 384 -10.04 16.93 -5.77
CA SER A 384 -11.19 17.76 -6.16
C SER A 384 -11.11 19.20 -5.67
N ILE A 385 -10.56 19.43 -4.47
CA ILE A 385 -10.45 20.79 -3.92
C ILE A 385 -9.25 21.56 -4.49
N GLY A 386 -8.26 20.86 -5.07
CA GLY A 386 -7.08 21.49 -5.67
C GLY A 386 -6.28 22.31 -4.66
N TYR A 387 -6.08 23.61 -4.94
CA TYR A 387 -5.35 24.53 -4.06
C TYR A 387 -6.20 25.10 -2.90
N TRP A 388 -7.51 24.87 -2.90
CA TRP A 388 -8.38 25.30 -1.82
C TRP A 388 -8.23 24.36 -0.62
N GLN A 389 -7.66 24.86 0.47
CA GLN A 389 -7.49 24.10 1.70
C GLN A 389 -8.50 24.57 2.76
N ALA A 390 -9.05 23.64 3.55
CA ALA A 390 -10.05 23.93 4.57
C ALA A 390 -9.53 24.89 5.66
N ASP A 391 -8.23 24.89 5.91
CA ASP A 391 -7.54 25.75 6.87
C ASP A 391 -7.02 27.06 6.27
N LEU A 392 -7.44 27.41 5.08
CA LEU A 392 -7.04 28.62 4.34
C LEU A 392 -5.55 28.71 3.98
N GLN A 393 -4.77 27.62 4.07
CA GLN A 393 -3.34 27.63 3.77
C GLN A 393 -3.01 28.15 2.35
N GLY A 394 -3.94 28.07 1.43
CA GLY A 394 -3.77 28.58 0.05
C GLY A 394 -3.97 30.07 -0.14
N VAL A 395 -4.49 30.79 0.89
CA VAL A 395 -4.88 32.24 0.79
C VAL A 395 -4.22 33.10 1.86
N GLU A 396 -3.23 32.58 2.57
CA GLU A 396 -2.53 33.30 3.63
C GLU A 396 -1.55 34.32 3.08
N HIS A 397 -1.46 35.45 3.75
CA HIS A 397 -0.55 36.54 3.38
C HIS A 397 0.88 36.35 3.90
N LEU A 398 1.10 35.40 4.82
CA LEU A 398 2.39 35.14 5.40
C LEU A 398 3.04 33.91 4.79
N SER A 399 4.35 33.91 4.70
CA SER A 399 5.06 32.70 4.25
C SER A 399 4.87 31.56 5.26
N ARG A 400 4.92 30.31 4.80
CA ARG A 400 4.83 29.13 5.70
C ARG A 400 5.94 29.11 6.74
N ALA A 401 7.11 29.68 6.45
CA ALA A 401 8.19 29.85 7.41
C ALA A 401 7.80 30.80 8.56
N ASP A 402 7.07 31.87 8.22
CA ASP A 402 6.59 32.82 9.23
C ASP A 402 5.49 32.21 10.09
N HIS A 403 4.64 31.35 9.53
CA HIS A 403 3.65 30.58 10.28
C HIS A 403 4.28 29.55 11.23
N ALA A 404 5.41 28.97 10.88
CA ALA A 404 6.13 28.03 11.72
C ALA A 404 6.78 28.69 12.95
N GLU A 405 6.93 30.00 12.95
CA GLU A 405 7.38 30.76 14.13
C GLU A 405 6.24 30.89 15.16
N SER A 406 6.56 30.72 16.44
CA SER A 406 5.54 30.90 17.47
C SER A 406 4.88 32.29 17.35
N PRO A 407 3.58 32.44 17.59
CA PRO A 407 2.87 33.72 17.46
C PRO A 407 3.55 34.88 18.18
N GLY A 408 4.20 34.65 19.30
CA GLY A 408 4.93 35.68 20.06
C GLY A 408 6.27 36.10 19.43
N ARG A 409 6.89 35.27 18.58
CA ARG A 409 8.09 35.63 17.82
C ARG A 409 7.71 36.40 16.57
N LEU A 410 6.68 35.97 15.88
CA LEU A 410 6.17 36.66 14.68
C LEU A 410 5.73 38.08 15.04
N PHE A 411 4.98 38.26 16.13
CA PHE A 411 4.51 39.55 16.58
C PHE A 411 5.66 40.50 16.92
N ARG A 412 6.72 40.03 17.55
CA ARG A 412 7.95 40.79 17.79
C ARG A 412 8.70 41.19 16.53
N ARG A 413 8.76 40.28 15.56
CA ARG A 413 9.46 40.52 14.27
C ARG A 413 8.73 41.57 13.42
N LEU A 414 7.42 41.64 13.52
CA LEU A 414 6.59 42.64 12.85
C LEU A 414 6.47 43.98 13.64
N GLY A 415 7.26 44.18 14.69
CA GLY A 415 7.30 45.42 15.45
C GLY A 415 6.17 45.59 16.47
N GLY A 416 5.45 44.51 16.79
CA GLY A 416 4.38 44.55 17.80
C GLY A 416 4.92 44.47 19.21
N THR A 417 4.39 45.29 20.10
CA THR A 417 4.65 45.20 21.57
C THR A 417 3.59 44.30 22.20
N THR A 418 4.01 43.26 22.88
CA THR A 418 3.09 42.46 23.72
C THR A 418 2.77 43.24 24.96
N HIS A 419 1.54 43.72 25.10
CA HIS A 419 1.03 44.16 26.41
C HIS A 419 0.92 42.90 27.29
N GLN A 420 1.88 42.73 28.18
CA GLN A 420 1.70 41.86 29.33
C GLN A 420 0.64 42.52 30.23
N SER A 421 -0.59 41.99 30.24
CA SER A 421 -1.52 42.27 31.32
C SER A 421 -0.95 41.65 32.59
N SER A 422 -0.27 42.48 33.40
CA SER A 422 0.04 42.14 34.78
C SER A 422 -1.29 41.97 35.52
N ARG A 423 -1.70 40.75 35.76
CA ARG A 423 -2.66 40.49 36.85
C ARG A 423 -1.91 40.79 38.13
N THR A 424 -2.16 41.97 38.67
CA THR A 424 -1.87 42.28 40.07
C THR A 424 -2.80 41.44 40.94
N ASP A 425 -2.21 40.50 41.62
CA ASP A 425 -2.82 39.75 42.70
C ASP A 425 -3.01 40.75 43.87
N ASP A 426 -4.20 41.27 43.99
CA ASP A 426 -4.56 42.16 45.11
C ASP A 426 -5.07 41.32 46.28
N GLY A 427 -4.12 40.90 47.09
CA GLY A 427 -4.39 40.28 48.39
C GLY A 427 -5.00 41.28 49.34
N ARG A 428 -6.29 41.14 49.64
CA ARG A 428 -6.88 41.72 50.88
C ARG A 428 -7.14 40.64 51.91
N ARG A 429 -6.26 40.64 52.89
CA ARG A 429 -6.60 40.21 54.24
C ARG A 429 -7.44 41.33 54.90
N GLU A 430 -8.24 40.90 55.91
CA GLU A 430 -8.83 41.62 57.04
C GLU A 430 -10.35 41.62 56.98
N VAL A 431 -11.03 41.41 58.02
CA VAL A 431 -10.95 41.20 59.48
C VAL A 431 -12.24 40.51 59.85
#